data_19046a656b45762870083727e700f213
#
_entry.id   19046a656b45762870083727e700f213
#
_cell.length_a   1.000
_cell.length_b   1.000
_cell.length_c   1.000
_cell.angle_alpha   90.00
_cell.angle_beta   90.00
_cell.angle_gamma   90.00
#
_symmetry.space_group_name_H-M   'P 1'
#
loop_
_entity.id
_entity.type
_entity.pdbx_description
1 polymer ?
#
loop_
_entity_poly.entity_id
_entity_poly.type
_entity_poly.pdbx_seq_one_letter_code
_entity_poly.pdbx_strand_id
1 'polypeptide(L)'
;MRNKEESKQWKLTLIVLTILLSLSAVGVSAYYYGKSFRDIFVLLMIAAASFGAIVFSLVQSEIYHTLHYDNGAHYIRFVLAFLLGLAACCLLPSLPDSGWAVPAFALALTLFSNTVTGIIAYAGLISICVYFSGTDILAFLLYFLTGSIFAVLFEKLDEDYRTGPPLFIAMVLYSTCMAAKTVYQSYGVMNADIFIMPVINIFITFILMLAVLRFYCAVAIDREKGKYLLINDQEYEMLAKYKTEDKQLYYNAIHTAYFAEKTARLLHMNVNVAKNGGYYHKIIVSECKKQDKTLEEICKENKFPPKAIQLLQEFNYKAQPIKMKETVAVYLADCVVSTITYLLDKNHTTDEPMENVDYGKVAVAVIRRKIDLGILNDSDISLADIGGMEKLYTGEKLYYDFLRGE
;
A
#
# COMPACT_ATOMS: atom_id res chain seq x y z
N MET A 1 -5.24 -22.95 1.68
CA MET A 1 -3.92 -23.02 1.01
C MET A 1 -2.90 -22.29 1.87
N ARG A 2 -1.84 -22.98 2.29
CA ARG A 2 -0.77 -22.45 3.16
C ARG A 2 0.00 -21.36 2.41
N ASN A 3 -0.22 -20.09 2.75
CA ASN A 3 0.47 -18.96 2.15
C ASN A 3 1.89 -18.84 2.74
N LYS A 4 2.84 -19.54 2.13
CA LYS A 4 4.27 -19.27 2.32
C LYS A 4 4.62 -18.01 1.54
N GLU A 5 5.34 -17.09 2.18
CA GLU A 5 6.04 -16.01 1.48
C GLU A 5 6.95 -16.62 0.42
N GLU A 6 7.03 -15.97 -0.73
CA GLU A 6 7.85 -16.44 -1.85
C GLU A 6 9.34 -16.33 -1.48
N SER A 7 10.08 -17.43 -1.62
CA SER A 7 11.53 -17.40 -1.40
C SER A 7 12.24 -16.55 -2.45
N LYS A 8 13.41 -15.99 -2.12
CA LYS A 8 14.22 -15.21 -3.10
C LYS A 8 14.49 -15.98 -4.37
N GLN A 9 14.78 -17.29 -4.26
CA GLN A 9 15.02 -18.14 -5.43
C GLN A 9 13.76 -18.29 -6.29
N TRP A 10 12.58 -18.43 -5.66
CA TRP A 10 11.31 -18.52 -6.38
C TRP A 10 10.96 -17.22 -7.11
N LYS A 11 11.15 -16.06 -6.48
CA LYS A 11 10.96 -14.76 -7.14
C LYS A 11 11.87 -14.61 -8.37
N LEU A 12 13.15 -14.96 -8.24
CA LEU A 12 14.10 -14.91 -9.37
C LEU A 12 13.65 -15.85 -10.50
N THR A 13 13.26 -17.08 -10.18
CA THR A 13 12.75 -18.04 -11.16
C THR A 13 11.52 -17.51 -11.89
N LEU A 14 10.55 -16.90 -11.14
CA LEU A 14 9.36 -16.28 -11.73
C LEU A 14 9.72 -15.14 -12.70
N ILE A 15 10.66 -14.28 -12.33
CA ILE A 15 11.12 -13.17 -13.18
C ILE A 15 11.74 -13.71 -14.47
N VAL A 16 12.68 -14.63 -14.36
CA VAL A 16 13.35 -15.22 -15.54
C VAL A 16 12.36 -15.93 -16.46
N LEU A 17 11.46 -16.73 -15.89
CA LEU A 17 10.42 -17.43 -16.68
C LEU A 17 9.48 -16.42 -17.36
N THR A 18 9.10 -15.35 -16.67
CA THR A 18 8.26 -14.29 -17.25
C THR A 18 8.94 -13.61 -18.43
N ILE A 19 10.22 -13.28 -18.31
CA ILE A 19 10.99 -12.67 -19.40
C ILE A 19 11.03 -13.61 -20.62
N LEU A 20 11.36 -14.88 -20.42
CA LEU A 20 11.45 -15.86 -21.51
C LEU A 20 10.10 -16.06 -22.21
N LEU A 21 9.02 -16.25 -21.44
CA LEU A 21 7.66 -16.38 -21.97
C LEU A 21 7.24 -15.13 -22.74
N SER A 22 7.55 -13.95 -22.22
CA SER A 22 7.15 -12.69 -22.82
C SER A 22 7.89 -12.42 -24.13
N LEU A 23 9.21 -12.63 -24.16
CA LEU A 23 9.98 -12.47 -25.39
C LEU A 23 9.54 -13.47 -26.47
N SER A 24 9.24 -14.72 -26.08
CA SER A 24 8.71 -15.72 -27.02
C SER A 24 7.33 -15.34 -27.53
N ALA A 25 6.41 -14.86 -26.65
CA ALA A 25 5.08 -14.42 -27.05
C ALA A 25 5.13 -13.24 -28.01
N VAL A 26 5.98 -12.23 -27.72
CA VAL A 26 6.20 -11.08 -28.59
C VAL A 26 6.76 -11.51 -29.96
N GLY A 27 7.77 -12.39 -29.98
CA GLY A 27 8.35 -12.89 -31.22
C GLY A 27 7.36 -13.68 -32.09
N VAL A 28 6.58 -14.59 -31.48
CA VAL A 28 5.55 -15.38 -32.19
C VAL A 28 4.43 -14.46 -32.70
N SER A 29 3.97 -13.50 -31.89
CA SER A 29 2.93 -12.55 -32.31
C SER A 29 3.42 -11.64 -33.44
N ALA A 30 4.66 -11.17 -33.39
CA ALA A 30 5.26 -10.37 -34.46
C ALA A 30 5.32 -11.13 -35.80
N TYR A 31 5.69 -12.42 -35.73
CA TYR A 31 5.67 -13.31 -36.90
C TYR A 31 4.24 -13.50 -37.45
N TYR A 32 3.27 -13.71 -36.55
CA TYR A 32 1.85 -13.87 -36.92
C TYR A 32 1.29 -12.62 -37.61
N TYR A 33 1.67 -11.41 -37.16
CA TYR A 33 1.28 -10.14 -37.80
C TYR A 33 2.12 -9.79 -39.05
N GLY A 34 2.93 -10.74 -39.57
CA GLY A 34 3.68 -10.56 -40.81
C GLY A 34 4.77 -9.50 -40.75
N LYS A 35 5.30 -9.19 -39.54
CA LYS A 35 6.39 -8.22 -39.40
C LYS A 35 7.68 -8.75 -39.99
N SER A 36 8.51 -7.88 -40.58
CA SER A 36 9.80 -8.27 -41.14
C SER A 36 10.77 -8.75 -40.04
N PHE A 37 11.78 -9.52 -40.40
CA PHE A 37 12.81 -9.97 -39.44
C PHE A 37 13.49 -8.80 -38.70
N ARG A 38 13.73 -7.71 -39.43
CA ARG A 38 14.28 -6.46 -38.85
C ARG A 38 13.35 -5.88 -37.79
N ASP A 39 12.05 -5.84 -38.06
CA ASP A 39 11.05 -5.29 -37.14
C ASP A 39 10.89 -6.17 -35.90
N ILE A 40 10.93 -7.52 -36.09
CA ILE A 40 10.91 -8.47 -34.96
C ILE A 40 12.12 -8.23 -34.05
N PHE A 41 13.32 -8.07 -34.65
CA PHE A 41 14.53 -7.82 -33.84
C PHE A 41 14.42 -6.51 -33.04
N VAL A 42 14.00 -5.43 -33.68
CA VAL A 42 13.81 -4.13 -33.00
C VAL A 42 12.79 -4.26 -31.86
N LEU A 43 11.68 -4.94 -32.10
CA LEU A 43 10.63 -5.14 -31.11
C LEU A 43 11.12 -5.97 -29.92
N LEU A 44 11.87 -7.03 -30.16
CA LEU A 44 12.47 -7.84 -29.09
C LEU A 44 13.49 -7.04 -28.26
N MET A 45 14.26 -6.15 -28.90
CA MET A 45 15.16 -5.24 -28.17
C MET A 45 14.41 -4.25 -27.28
N ILE A 46 13.32 -3.65 -27.79
CA ILE A 46 12.46 -2.75 -27.02
C ILE A 46 11.82 -3.51 -25.85
N ALA A 47 11.29 -4.70 -26.10
CA ALA A 47 10.71 -5.56 -25.07
C ALA A 47 11.76 -5.91 -23.99
N ALA A 48 12.96 -6.32 -24.38
CA ALA A 48 14.04 -6.65 -23.44
C ALA A 48 14.45 -5.42 -22.59
N ALA A 49 14.56 -4.24 -23.19
CA ALA A 49 14.84 -3.00 -22.46
C ALA A 49 13.71 -2.68 -21.46
N SER A 50 12.45 -2.81 -21.87
CA SER A 50 11.27 -2.63 -20.98
C SER A 50 11.30 -3.61 -19.81
N PHE A 51 11.63 -4.89 -20.03
CA PHE A 51 11.78 -5.86 -18.95
C PHE A 51 12.92 -5.50 -17.99
N GLY A 52 14.06 -5.05 -18.53
CA GLY A 52 15.17 -4.56 -17.70
C GLY A 52 14.73 -3.42 -16.78
N ALA A 53 13.96 -2.46 -17.30
CA ALA A 53 13.43 -1.36 -16.52
C ALA A 53 12.41 -1.82 -15.46
N ILE A 54 11.51 -2.76 -15.79
CA ILE A 54 10.54 -3.35 -14.85
C ILE A 54 11.26 -4.06 -13.71
N VAL A 55 12.23 -4.93 -14.03
CA VAL A 55 12.98 -5.69 -13.01
C VAL A 55 13.77 -4.76 -12.13
N PHE A 56 14.45 -3.77 -12.69
CA PHE A 56 15.16 -2.75 -11.92
C PHE A 56 14.22 -2.01 -10.97
N SER A 57 13.07 -1.55 -11.48
CA SER A 57 12.06 -0.85 -10.67
C SER A 57 11.50 -1.73 -9.55
N LEU A 58 11.21 -3.02 -9.81
CA LEU A 58 10.74 -3.96 -8.80
C LEU A 58 11.77 -4.19 -7.68
N VAL A 59 13.04 -4.41 -8.05
CA VAL A 59 14.12 -4.63 -7.08
C VAL A 59 14.32 -3.37 -6.23
N GLN A 60 14.35 -2.21 -6.85
CA GLN A 60 14.45 -0.94 -6.13
C GLN A 60 13.27 -0.72 -5.18
N SER A 61 12.05 -1.02 -5.64
CA SER A 61 10.84 -0.91 -4.84
C SER A 61 10.81 -1.88 -3.65
N GLU A 62 11.40 -3.07 -3.80
CA GLU A 62 11.57 -4.02 -2.68
C GLU A 62 12.59 -3.49 -1.65
N ILE A 63 13.72 -2.93 -2.10
CA ILE A 63 14.76 -2.37 -1.22
C ILE A 63 14.22 -1.17 -0.42
N TYR A 64 13.45 -0.30 -1.06
CA TYR A 64 12.89 0.90 -0.42
C TYR A 64 11.51 0.69 0.22
N HIS A 65 10.97 -0.54 0.23
CA HIS A 65 9.67 -0.89 0.79
C HIS A 65 8.50 -0.05 0.23
N THR A 66 8.57 0.32 -1.06
CA THR A 66 7.55 1.13 -1.75
C THR A 66 6.47 0.30 -2.44
N LEU A 67 6.53 -1.03 -2.38
CA LEU A 67 5.49 -1.91 -2.91
C LEU A 67 4.22 -1.82 -2.06
N HIS A 68 3.06 -1.80 -2.71
CA HIS A 68 1.78 -1.74 -2.02
C HIS A 68 1.50 -3.03 -1.24
N TYR A 69 1.07 -2.90 0.02
CA TYR A 69 0.69 -4.02 0.90
C TYR A 69 1.74 -5.14 0.96
N ASP A 70 1.32 -6.40 0.85
CA ASP A 70 2.17 -7.59 0.88
C ASP A 70 2.64 -8.05 -0.52
N ASN A 71 2.58 -7.18 -1.54
CA ASN A 71 3.00 -7.50 -2.91
C ASN A 71 4.48 -7.90 -3.00
N GLY A 72 5.34 -7.34 -2.14
CA GLY A 72 6.74 -7.76 -2.05
C GLY A 72 6.92 -9.23 -1.65
N ALA A 73 5.97 -9.81 -0.91
CA ALA A 73 5.98 -11.23 -0.55
C ALA A 73 5.32 -12.14 -1.62
N HIS A 74 4.62 -11.56 -2.61
CA HIS A 74 3.77 -12.27 -3.56
C HIS A 74 3.91 -11.74 -5.00
N TYR A 75 5.09 -11.87 -5.59
CA TYR A 75 5.39 -11.43 -6.97
C TYR A 75 4.51 -12.11 -8.04
N ILE A 76 4.01 -13.30 -7.75
CA ILE A 76 3.14 -14.04 -8.66
C ILE A 76 1.92 -13.22 -9.10
N ARG A 77 1.40 -12.34 -8.23
CA ARG A 77 0.24 -11.48 -8.55
C ARG A 77 0.55 -10.49 -9.67
N PHE A 78 1.70 -9.81 -9.55
CA PHE A 78 2.19 -8.89 -10.59
C PHE A 78 2.48 -9.64 -11.89
N VAL A 79 3.16 -10.78 -11.80
CA VAL A 79 3.50 -11.63 -12.97
C VAL A 79 2.24 -12.05 -13.72
N LEU A 80 1.20 -12.52 -13.00
CA LEU A 80 -0.07 -12.90 -13.63
C LEU A 80 -0.77 -11.70 -14.29
N ALA A 81 -0.83 -10.55 -13.62
CA ALA A 81 -1.41 -9.33 -14.19
C ALA A 81 -0.65 -8.90 -15.45
N PHE A 82 0.69 -8.99 -15.42
CA PHE A 82 1.55 -8.64 -16.54
C PHE A 82 1.36 -9.61 -17.73
N LEU A 83 1.36 -10.92 -17.49
CA LEU A 83 1.16 -11.92 -18.55
C LEU A 83 -0.23 -11.83 -19.17
N LEU A 84 -1.28 -11.57 -18.37
CA LEU A 84 -2.63 -11.31 -18.90
C LEU A 84 -2.67 -10.04 -19.76
N GLY A 85 -2.03 -8.95 -19.30
CA GLY A 85 -1.89 -7.73 -20.09
C GLY A 85 -1.13 -7.95 -21.39
N LEU A 86 -0.03 -8.72 -21.35
CA LEU A 86 0.74 -9.05 -22.54
C LEU A 86 -0.07 -9.91 -23.54
N ALA A 87 -0.77 -10.93 -23.05
CA ALA A 87 -1.63 -11.76 -23.89
C ALA A 87 -2.71 -10.90 -24.56
N ALA A 88 -3.34 -9.98 -23.81
CA ALA A 88 -4.29 -9.03 -24.38
C ALA A 88 -3.63 -8.15 -25.44
N CYS A 89 -2.44 -7.58 -25.17
CA CYS A 89 -1.71 -6.74 -26.13
C CYS A 89 -1.25 -7.49 -27.39
N CYS A 90 -1.08 -8.81 -27.31
CA CYS A 90 -0.82 -9.64 -28.48
C CYS A 90 -2.08 -9.94 -29.30
N LEU A 91 -3.26 -9.95 -28.70
CA LEU A 91 -4.54 -10.29 -29.36
C LEU A 91 -5.30 -9.06 -29.85
N LEU A 92 -5.29 -7.96 -29.08
CA LEU A 92 -6.03 -6.73 -29.38
C LEU A 92 -5.72 -6.07 -30.72
N PRO A 93 -4.50 -6.15 -31.29
CA PRO A 93 -4.21 -5.61 -32.61
C PRO A 93 -5.06 -6.18 -33.75
N SER A 94 -5.72 -7.31 -33.55
CA SER A 94 -6.71 -7.84 -34.52
C SER A 94 -8.06 -7.11 -34.49
N LEU A 95 -8.30 -6.26 -33.47
CA LEU A 95 -9.49 -5.42 -33.34
C LEU A 95 -9.17 -3.96 -33.71
N PRO A 96 -10.18 -3.16 -34.10
CA PRO A 96 -9.99 -1.72 -34.24
C PRO A 96 -9.43 -1.09 -32.97
N ASP A 97 -8.52 -0.15 -33.12
CA ASP A 97 -7.83 0.50 -32.00
C ASP A 97 -8.79 1.21 -31.01
N SER A 98 -9.97 1.62 -31.46
CA SER A 98 -11.04 2.16 -30.62
C SER A 98 -11.69 1.13 -29.69
N GLY A 99 -11.44 -0.16 -29.91
CA GLY A 99 -11.97 -1.27 -29.10
C GLY A 99 -11.04 -1.80 -28.02
N TRP A 100 -9.87 -1.19 -27.78
CA TRP A 100 -8.87 -1.71 -26.86
C TRP A 100 -9.11 -1.32 -25.40
N ALA A 101 -9.48 -2.25 -24.54
CA ALA A 101 -9.70 -2.02 -23.12
C ALA A 101 -8.37 -2.07 -22.29
N VAL A 102 -7.27 -1.58 -22.88
CA VAL A 102 -5.91 -1.66 -22.30
C VAL A 102 -5.72 -0.86 -21.01
N PRO A 103 -6.38 0.30 -20.77
CA PRO A 103 -6.15 1.07 -19.55
C PRO A 103 -6.45 0.33 -18.25
N ALA A 104 -7.33 -0.68 -18.27
CA ALA A 104 -7.59 -1.51 -17.08
C ALA A 104 -6.36 -2.31 -16.62
N PHE A 105 -5.43 -2.65 -17.55
CA PHE A 105 -4.18 -3.32 -17.18
C PHE A 105 -3.19 -2.38 -16.49
N ALA A 106 -3.20 -1.07 -16.81
CA ALA A 106 -2.41 -0.09 -16.07
C ALA A 106 -2.78 -0.11 -14.59
N LEU A 107 -4.08 -0.11 -14.28
CA LEU A 107 -4.59 -0.21 -12.92
C LEU A 107 -4.13 -1.52 -12.24
N ALA A 108 -4.27 -2.68 -12.91
CA ALA A 108 -3.86 -3.96 -12.35
C ALA A 108 -2.36 -3.99 -12.03
N LEU A 109 -1.52 -3.54 -12.97
CA LEU A 109 -0.07 -3.53 -12.80
C LEU A 109 0.37 -2.61 -11.66
N THR A 110 -0.27 -1.44 -11.51
CA THR A 110 0.01 -0.50 -10.43
C THR A 110 -0.39 -1.07 -9.08
N LEU A 111 -1.58 -1.59 -8.95
CA LEU A 111 -2.09 -2.15 -7.70
C LEU A 111 -1.26 -3.35 -7.21
N PHE A 112 -0.78 -4.21 -8.11
CA PHE A 112 0.04 -5.38 -7.76
C PHE A 112 1.55 -5.10 -7.70
N SER A 113 1.98 -3.84 -7.87
CA SER A 113 3.36 -3.40 -7.62
C SER A 113 3.38 -2.05 -6.88
N ASN A 114 3.69 -0.99 -7.58
CA ASN A 114 3.53 0.41 -7.21
C ASN A 114 3.30 1.25 -8.47
N THR A 115 3.02 2.54 -8.28
CA THR A 115 2.68 3.46 -9.37
C THR A 115 3.78 3.54 -10.44
N VAL A 116 5.05 3.64 -10.04
CA VAL A 116 6.18 3.77 -10.98
C VAL A 116 6.36 2.49 -11.79
N THR A 117 6.45 1.33 -11.12
CA THR A 117 6.63 0.03 -11.79
C THR A 117 5.44 -0.29 -12.69
N GLY A 118 4.21 0.00 -12.22
CA GLY A 118 2.99 -0.20 -12.99
C GLY A 118 2.97 0.60 -14.28
N ILE A 119 3.32 1.90 -14.24
CA ILE A 119 3.37 2.76 -15.41
C ILE A 119 4.48 2.31 -16.39
N ILE A 120 5.67 1.91 -15.91
CA ILE A 120 6.75 1.41 -16.76
C ILE A 120 6.30 0.12 -17.48
N ALA A 121 5.71 -0.81 -16.73
CA ALA A 121 5.23 -2.08 -17.30
C ALA A 121 4.12 -1.83 -18.33
N TYR A 122 3.18 -0.94 -18.02
CA TYR A 122 2.11 -0.55 -18.91
C TYR A 122 2.61 0.13 -20.19
N ALA A 123 3.59 1.05 -20.07
CA ALA A 123 4.21 1.70 -21.22
C ALA A 123 4.84 0.67 -22.20
N GLY A 124 5.50 -0.34 -21.66
CA GLY A 124 6.03 -1.45 -22.47
C GLY A 124 4.93 -2.22 -23.21
N LEU A 125 3.85 -2.57 -22.50
CA LEU A 125 2.72 -3.31 -23.08
C LEU A 125 2.01 -2.52 -24.19
N ILE A 126 1.70 -1.26 -23.95
CA ILE A 126 1.01 -0.43 -24.97
C ILE A 126 1.90 -0.16 -26.18
N SER A 127 3.22 -0.01 -25.99
CA SER A 127 4.17 0.13 -27.10
C SER A 127 4.17 -1.10 -28.01
N ILE A 128 4.15 -2.30 -27.44
CA ILE A 128 4.05 -3.56 -28.17
C ILE A 128 2.71 -3.64 -28.94
N CYS A 129 1.60 -3.32 -28.27
CA CYS A 129 0.26 -3.35 -28.88
C CYS A 129 0.14 -2.42 -30.09
N VAL A 130 0.56 -1.17 -29.94
CA VAL A 130 0.52 -0.16 -31.00
C VAL A 130 1.43 -0.53 -32.17
N TYR A 131 2.62 -1.09 -31.88
CA TYR A 131 3.54 -1.53 -32.92
C TYR A 131 2.99 -2.71 -33.76
N PHE A 132 2.31 -3.66 -33.13
CA PHE A 132 1.67 -4.76 -33.85
C PHE A 132 0.54 -4.28 -34.74
N SER A 133 -0.30 -3.41 -34.24
CA SER A 133 -1.43 -2.86 -34.96
C SER A 133 -1.02 -1.92 -36.12
N GLY A 134 0.13 -1.24 -35.99
CA GLY A 134 0.52 -0.18 -36.94
C GLY A 134 -0.39 1.05 -36.87
N THR A 135 -1.10 1.24 -35.76
CA THR A 135 -1.98 2.41 -35.55
C THR A 135 -1.17 3.69 -35.34
N ASP A 136 -1.89 4.82 -35.36
CA ASP A 136 -1.33 6.15 -35.22
C ASP A 136 -0.78 6.41 -33.81
N ILE A 137 0.19 7.31 -33.71
CA ILE A 137 0.76 7.80 -32.44
C ILE A 137 -0.31 8.33 -31.49
N LEU A 138 -1.42 8.84 -32.02
CA LEU A 138 -2.55 9.31 -31.21
C LEU A 138 -3.17 8.20 -30.36
N ALA A 139 -3.23 6.96 -30.86
CA ALA A 139 -3.71 5.80 -30.10
C ALA A 139 -2.77 5.51 -28.91
N PHE A 140 -1.45 5.56 -29.14
CA PHE A 140 -0.47 5.41 -28.06
C PHE A 140 -0.64 6.48 -26.99
N LEU A 141 -0.69 7.76 -27.40
CA LEU A 141 -0.81 8.88 -26.46
C LEU A 141 -2.09 8.78 -25.62
N LEU A 142 -3.22 8.48 -26.25
CA LEU A 142 -4.51 8.35 -25.56
C LEU A 142 -4.45 7.24 -24.52
N TYR A 143 -4.05 6.03 -24.91
CA TYR A 143 -4.05 4.89 -24.01
C TYR A 143 -2.99 5.03 -22.92
N PHE A 144 -1.79 5.53 -23.24
CA PHE A 144 -0.76 5.78 -22.26
C PHE A 144 -1.18 6.82 -21.22
N LEU A 145 -1.76 7.96 -21.69
CA LEU A 145 -2.24 9.01 -20.80
C LEU A 145 -3.35 8.51 -19.87
N THR A 146 -4.37 7.87 -20.44
CA THR A 146 -5.51 7.39 -19.65
C THR A 146 -5.12 6.29 -18.67
N GLY A 147 -4.26 5.34 -19.08
CA GLY A 147 -3.74 4.33 -18.17
C GLY A 147 -2.87 4.90 -17.04
N SER A 148 -2.04 5.90 -17.34
CA SER A 148 -1.26 6.61 -16.33
C SER A 148 -2.13 7.38 -15.34
N ILE A 149 -3.21 8.01 -15.82
CA ILE A 149 -4.20 8.65 -14.94
C ILE A 149 -4.87 7.63 -14.03
N PHE A 150 -5.23 6.45 -14.55
CA PHE A 150 -5.79 5.38 -13.72
C PHE A 150 -4.80 4.93 -12.64
N ALA A 151 -3.53 4.76 -13.00
CA ALA A 151 -2.48 4.39 -12.05
C ALA A 151 -2.38 5.40 -10.89
N VAL A 152 -2.37 6.70 -11.19
CA VAL A 152 -2.23 7.77 -10.18
C VAL A 152 -3.50 7.93 -9.33
N LEU A 153 -4.70 7.87 -9.93
CA LEU A 153 -5.96 8.03 -9.19
C LEU A 153 -6.19 6.94 -8.14
N PHE A 154 -5.63 5.75 -8.34
CA PHE A 154 -5.77 4.62 -7.42
C PHE A 154 -4.49 4.30 -6.63
N GLU A 155 -3.49 5.20 -6.64
CA GLU A 155 -2.22 5.01 -5.92
C GLU A 155 -2.43 4.81 -4.41
N LYS A 156 -3.36 5.56 -3.80
CA LYS A 156 -3.64 5.54 -2.37
C LYS A 156 -4.91 4.76 -2.04
N LEU A 157 -5.05 3.57 -2.59
CA LEU A 157 -6.15 2.69 -2.26
C LEU A 157 -5.85 1.98 -0.93
N ASP A 158 -6.49 2.41 0.15
CA ASP A 158 -6.39 1.83 1.49
C ASP A 158 -7.72 1.20 1.96
N GLU A 159 -7.76 0.72 3.20
CA GLU A 159 -8.89 0.01 3.78
C GLU A 159 -10.20 0.84 3.86
N ASP A 160 -10.06 2.15 4.02
CA ASP A 160 -11.18 3.09 4.19
C ASP A 160 -11.48 3.87 2.90
N TYR A 161 -10.71 3.62 1.83
CA TYR A 161 -10.79 4.38 0.60
C TYR A 161 -12.06 4.05 -0.20
N ARG A 162 -12.81 5.10 -0.52
CA ARG A 162 -14.01 4.99 -1.36
C ARG A 162 -13.61 4.97 -2.83
N THR A 163 -13.70 3.81 -3.46
CA THR A 163 -13.34 3.63 -4.89
C THR A 163 -14.24 4.37 -5.86
N GLY A 164 -15.45 4.76 -5.45
CA GLY A 164 -16.45 5.39 -6.33
C GLY A 164 -15.99 6.71 -6.97
N PRO A 165 -15.57 7.73 -6.21
CA PRO A 165 -15.16 9.01 -6.78
C PRO A 165 -14.01 8.90 -7.79
N PRO A 166 -12.86 8.24 -7.52
CA PRO A 166 -11.78 8.10 -8.50
C PRO A 166 -12.19 7.26 -9.70
N LEU A 167 -13.04 6.25 -9.53
CA LEU A 167 -13.58 5.48 -10.65
C LEU A 167 -14.44 6.34 -11.57
N PHE A 168 -15.30 7.18 -11.00
CA PHE A 168 -16.10 8.12 -11.77
C PHE A 168 -15.23 9.11 -12.55
N ILE A 169 -14.24 9.73 -11.89
CA ILE A 169 -13.30 10.67 -12.54
C ILE A 169 -12.53 9.98 -13.66
N ALA A 170 -11.99 8.78 -13.39
CA ALA A 170 -11.26 7.98 -14.37
C ALA A 170 -12.11 7.70 -15.61
N MET A 171 -13.35 7.27 -15.43
CA MET A 171 -14.25 6.94 -16.54
C MET A 171 -14.70 8.17 -17.34
N VAL A 172 -14.94 9.31 -16.68
CA VAL A 172 -15.26 10.58 -17.38
C VAL A 172 -14.09 11.03 -18.25
N LEU A 173 -12.88 11.04 -17.70
CA LEU A 173 -11.67 11.41 -18.44
C LEU A 173 -11.42 10.45 -19.62
N TYR A 174 -11.54 9.15 -19.39
CA TYR A 174 -11.38 8.15 -20.44
C TYR A 174 -12.42 8.32 -21.56
N SER A 175 -13.70 8.49 -21.22
CA SER A 175 -14.77 8.70 -22.19
C SER A 175 -14.56 9.96 -23.00
N THR A 176 -14.11 11.06 -22.38
CA THR A 176 -13.79 12.32 -23.06
C THR A 176 -12.63 12.13 -24.05
N CYS A 177 -11.57 11.47 -23.65
CA CYS A 177 -10.43 11.18 -24.53
C CYS A 177 -10.83 10.28 -25.70
N MET A 178 -11.64 9.25 -25.46
CA MET A 178 -12.14 8.36 -26.50
C MET A 178 -13.06 9.12 -27.51
N ALA A 179 -13.95 9.95 -27.01
CA ALA A 179 -14.80 10.77 -27.86
C ALA A 179 -13.97 11.73 -28.73
N ALA A 180 -12.98 12.42 -28.12
CA ALA A 180 -12.08 13.32 -28.85
C ALA A 180 -11.30 12.60 -29.96
N LYS A 181 -10.74 11.41 -29.68
CA LYS A 181 -10.07 10.59 -30.68
C LYS A 181 -11.01 10.21 -31.84
N THR A 182 -12.23 9.74 -31.51
CA THR A 182 -13.21 9.30 -32.48
C THR A 182 -13.60 10.45 -33.41
N VAL A 183 -13.86 11.64 -32.86
CA VAL A 183 -14.17 12.84 -33.64
C VAL A 183 -12.99 13.23 -34.54
N TYR A 184 -11.77 13.20 -34.02
CA TYR A 184 -10.56 13.50 -34.79
C TYR A 184 -10.39 12.54 -35.97
N GLN A 185 -10.58 11.24 -35.75
CA GLN A 185 -10.42 10.21 -36.81
C GLN A 185 -11.57 10.20 -37.81
N SER A 186 -12.71 10.81 -37.50
CA SER A 186 -13.86 10.87 -38.41
C SER A 186 -13.70 11.83 -39.59
N TYR A 187 -12.64 12.67 -39.57
CA TYR A 187 -12.42 13.70 -40.62
C TYR A 187 -13.65 14.55 -40.93
N GLY A 188 -14.49 14.81 -39.91
CA GLY A 188 -15.71 15.62 -40.05
C GLY A 188 -16.95 14.85 -40.53
N VAL A 189 -16.85 13.57 -40.82
CA VAL A 189 -18.00 12.73 -41.12
C VAL A 189 -18.59 12.20 -39.83
N MET A 190 -19.63 12.84 -39.30
CA MET A 190 -20.30 12.47 -38.07
C MET A 190 -21.45 11.50 -38.38
N ASN A 191 -21.22 10.21 -38.13
CA ASN A 191 -22.24 9.18 -38.12
C ASN A 191 -22.27 8.49 -36.74
N ALA A 192 -23.45 8.08 -36.26
CA ALA A 192 -23.59 7.41 -34.96
C ALA A 192 -22.77 6.11 -34.89
N ASP A 193 -22.58 5.43 -36.00
CA ASP A 193 -21.89 4.15 -36.10
C ASP A 193 -20.41 4.22 -35.63
N ILE A 194 -19.74 5.37 -35.78
CA ILE A 194 -18.35 5.55 -35.37
C ILE A 194 -18.16 5.45 -33.84
N PHE A 195 -19.22 5.70 -33.08
CA PHE A 195 -19.17 5.65 -31.61
C PHE A 195 -19.47 4.27 -31.03
N ILE A 196 -19.93 3.29 -31.82
CA ILE A 196 -20.30 1.96 -31.32
C ILE A 196 -19.11 1.28 -30.63
N MET A 197 -17.97 1.17 -31.32
CA MET A 197 -16.78 0.52 -30.75
C MET A 197 -16.21 1.27 -29.54
N PRO A 198 -16.04 2.60 -29.56
CA PRO A 198 -15.67 3.38 -28.37
C PRO A 198 -16.59 3.15 -27.17
N VAL A 199 -17.91 3.13 -27.35
CA VAL A 199 -18.87 2.90 -26.26
C VAL A 199 -18.71 1.49 -25.69
N ILE A 200 -18.62 0.48 -26.54
CA ILE A 200 -18.36 -0.92 -26.10
C ILE A 200 -17.06 -0.97 -25.31
N ASN A 201 -15.99 -0.35 -25.78
CA ASN A 201 -14.71 -0.30 -25.10
C ASN A 201 -14.80 0.35 -23.72
N ILE A 202 -15.48 1.50 -23.60
CA ILE A 202 -15.70 2.17 -22.31
C ILE A 202 -16.40 1.22 -21.32
N PHE A 203 -17.43 0.52 -21.77
CA PHE A 203 -18.15 -0.47 -20.96
C PHE A 203 -17.26 -1.62 -20.51
N ILE A 204 -16.49 -2.21 -21.43
CA ILE A 204 -15.57 -3.32 -21.13
C ILE A 204 -14.49 -2.84 -20.14
N THR A 205 -13.91 -1.65 -20.39
CA THR A 205 -12.90 -1.07 -19.50
C THR A 205 -13.46 -0.87 -18.10
N PHE A 206 -14.69 -0.34 -17.98
CA PHE A 206 -15.36 -0.17 -16.69
C PHE A 206 -15.55 -1.50 -15.93
N ILE A 207 -16.03 -2.53 -16.63
CA ILE A 207 -16.21 -3.87 -16.02
C ILE A 207 -14.87 -4.45 -15.59
N LEU A 208 -13.82 -4.34 -16.42
CA LEU A 208 -12.50 -4.82 -16.10
C LEU A 208 -11.90 -4.06 -14.90
N MET A 209 -12.07 -2.74 -14.83
CA MET A 209 -11.63 -1.97 -13.67
C MET A 209 -12.32 -2.41 -12.38
N LEU A 210 -13.65 -2.62 -12.41
CA LEU A 210 -14.38 -3.14 -11.26
C LEU A 210 -13.88 -4.53 -10.86
N ALA A 211 -13.64 -5.41 -11.82
CA ALA A 211 -13.11 -6.75 -11.56
C ALA A 211 -11.71 -6.69 -10.93
N VAL A 212 -10.82 -5.86 -11.46
CA VAL A 212 -9.46 -5.67 -10.91
C VAL A 212 -9.52 -5.12 -9.49
N LEU A 213 -10.33 -4.08 -9.23
CA LEU A 213 -10.49 -3.48 -7.90
C LEU A 213 -11.04 -4.50 -6.89
N ARG A 214 -12.11 -5.25 -7.25
CA ARG A 214 -12.68 -6.29 -6.39
C ARG A 214 -11.68 -7.40 -6.09
N PHE A 215 -10.96 -7.86 -7.10
CA PHE A 215 -9.95 -8.89 -6.92
C PHE A 215 -8.80 -8.40 -6.04
N TYR A 216 -8.32 -7.18 -6.25
CA TYR A 216 -7.27 -6.59 -5.44
C TYR A 216 -7.69 -6.41 -3.99
N CYS A 217 -8.89 -5.85 -3.73
CA CYS A 217 -9.41 -5.72 -2.36
C CYS A 217 -9.44 -7.07 -1.65
N ALA A 218 -9.99 -8.10 -2.29
CA ALA A 218 -10.11 -9.44 -1.68
C ALA A 218 -8.75 -10.11 -1.41
N VAL A 219 -7.77 -9.94 -2.33
CA VAL A 219 -6.49 -10.68 -2.27
C VAL A 219 -5.41 -9.94 -1.49
N ALA A 220 -5.41 -8.60 -1.48
CA ALA A 220 -4.41 -7.78 -0.81
C ALA A 220 -4.98 -7.14 0.47
N ILE A 221 -6.00 -6.28 0.34
CA ILE A 221 -6.50 -5.44 1.45
C ILE A 221 -7.19 -6.27 2.53
N ASP A 222 -8.24 -7.05 2.17
CA ASP A 222 -9.01 -7.83 3.14
C ASP A 222 -8.15 -8.88 3.83
N ARG A 223 -7.18 -9.43 3.12
CA ARG A 223 -6.24 -10.39 3.68
C ARG A 223 -5.30 -9.76 4.70
N GLU A 224 -4.76 -8.57 4.42
CA GLU A 224 -3.92 -7.85 5.38
C GLU A 224 -4.73 -7.42 6.59
N LYS A 225 -5.95 -6.90 6.36
CA LYS A 225 -6.90 -6.58 7.41
C LYS A 225 -7.23 -7.77 8.30
N GLY A 226 -7.42 -8.95 7.70
CA GLY A 226 -7.64 -10.19 8.45
C GLY A 226 -6.46 -10.56 9.36
N LYS A 227 -5.21 -10.32 8.95
CA LYS A 227 -4.04 -10.51 9.82
C LYS A 227 -4.08 -9.54 11.02
N TYR A 228 -4.36 -8.26 10.78
CA TYR A 228 -4.47 -7.27 11.87
C TYR A 228 -5.61 -7.59 12.83
N LEU A 229 -6.78 -8.03 12.34
CA LEU A 229 -7.89 -8.42 13.21
C LEU A 229 -7.49 -9.53 14.17
N LEU A 230 -6.69 -10.49 13.70
CA LEU A 230 -6.20 -11.58 14.52
C LEU A 230 -5.20 -11.11 15.59
N ILE A 231 -4.15 -10.39 15.18
CA ILE A 231 -3.05 -10.01 16.09
C ILE A 231 -3.39 -8.80 16.98
N ASN A 232 -4.41 -8.00 16.62
CA ASN A 232 -4.89 -6.87 17.42
C ASN A 232 -6.03 -7.28 18.37
N ASP A 233 -6.34 -8.57 18.46
CA ASP A 233 -7.23 -9.10 19.49
C ASP A 233 -6.51 -9.15 20.84
N GLN A 234 -7.19 -8.73 21.90
CA GLN A 234 -6.63 -8.78 23.27
C GLN A 234 -6.43 -10.22 23.78
N GLU A 235 -7.15 -11.18 23.23
CA GLU A 235 -7.02 -12.60 23.53
C GLU A 235 -5.97 -13.31 22.65
N TYR A 236 -5.26 -12.57 21.77
CA TYR A 236 -4.18 -13.16 20.99
C TYR A 236 -3.07 -13.68 21.91
N GLU A 237 -2.61 -14.90 21.66
CA GLU A 237 -1.73 -15.66 22.53
C GLU A 237 -0.55 -14.86 23.11
N MET A 238 0.16 -14.11 22.25
CA MET A 238 1.30 -13.30 22.66
C MET A 238 0.91 -12.18 23.63
N LEU A 239 -0.26 -11.53 23.44
CA LEU A 239 -0.73 -10.44 24.28
C LEU A 239 -1.36 -10.97 25.57
N ALA A 240 -2.20 -12.00 25.45
CA ALA A 240 -2.87 -12.64 26.59
C ALA A 240 -1.91 -13.22 27.61
N LYS A 241 -0.77 -13.77 27.16
CA LYS A 241 0.31 -14.28 28.02
C LYS A 241 0.80 -13.23 29.01
N TYR A 242 0.96 -11.97 28.58
CA TYR A 242 1.43 -10.88 29.44
C TYR A 242 0.40 -10.42 30.47
N LYS A 243 -0.88 -10.70 30.27
CA LYS A 243 -1.93 -10.46 31.26
C LYS A 243 -1.65 -11.17 32.60
N THR A 244 -0.96 -12.30 32.56
CA THR A 244 -0.59 -13.10 33.73
C THR A 244 0.88 -12.96 34.13
N GLU A 245 1.79 -12.85 33.16
CA GLU A 245 3.24 -12.82 33.40
C GLU A 245 3.76 -11.44 33.82
N ASP A 246 3.25 -10.36 33.19
CA ASP A 246 3.65 -8.98 33.47
C ASP A 246 2.46 -8.03 33.25
N LYS A 247 1.65 -7.87 34.32
CA LYS A 247 0.46 -7.04 34.29
C LYS A 247 0.77 -5.58 33.96
N GLN A 248 1.88 -5.03 34.44
CA GLN A 248 2.24 -3.63 34.21
C GLN A 248 2.56 -3.40 32.73
N LEU A 249 3.32 -4.30 32.12
CA LEU A 249 3.62 -4.24 30.70
C LEU A 249 2.36 -4.43 29.84
N TYR A 250 1.47 -5.35 30.23
CA TYR A 250 0.19 -5.58 29.58
C TYR A 250 -0.68 -4.32 29.61
N TYR A 251 -0.89 -3.70 30.77
CA TYR A 251 -1.69 -2.47 30.88
C TYR A 251 -1.08 -1.30 30.11
N ASN A 252 0.25 -1.13 30.16
CA ASN A 252 0.92 -0.12 29.35
C ASN A 252 0.64 -0.34 27.85
N ALA A 253 0.72 -1.59 27.38
CA ALA A 253 0.43 -1.94 25.98
C ALA A 253 -1.03 -1.62 25.59
N ILE A 254 -2.00 -1.98 26.44
CA ILE A 254 -3.43 -1.73 26.20
C ILE A 254 -3.71 -0.21 26.10
N HIS A 255 -3.18 0.57 27.05
CA HIS A 255 -3.38 2.02 27.06
C HIS A 255 -2.70 2.71 25.89
N THR A 256 -1.47 2.31 25.56
CA THR A 256 -0.74 2.85 24.41
C THR A 256 -1.48 2.53 23.11
N ALA A 257 -1.99 1.30 22.95
CA ALA A 257 -2.78 0.92 21.78
C ALA A 257 -4.08 1.73 21.65
N TYR A 258 -4.77 1.96 22.76
CA TYR A 258 -5.98 2.78 22.77
C TYR A 258 -5.72 4.20 22.28
N PHE A 259 -4.67 4.85 22.79
CA PHE A 259 -4.32 6.21 22.37
C PHE A 259 -3.81 6.27 20.93
N ALA A 260 -2.96 5.32 20.54
CA ALA A 260 -2.47 5.23 19.18
C ALA A 260 -3.62 5.02 18.18
N GLU A 261 -4.60 4.16 18.51
CA GLU A 261 -5.81 3.93 17.71
C GLU A 261 -6.63 5.22 17.57
N LYS A 262 -6.90 5.93 18.65
CA LYS A 262 -7.65 7.20 18.64
C LYS A 262 -6.93 8.28 17.83
N THR A 263 -5.62 8.41 18.03
CA THR A 263 -4.78 9.35 17.28
C THR A 263 -4.81 9.03 15.79
N ALA A 264 -4.65 7.76 15.43
CA ALA A 264 -4.67 7.32 14.03
C ALA A 264 -6.02 7.60 13.36
N ARG A 265 -7.15 7.37 14.06
CA ARG A 265 -8.48 7.71 13.54
C ARG A 265 -8.65 9.22 13.30
N LEU A 266 -8.21 10.05 14.24
CA LEU A 266 -8.32 11.50 14.14
C LEU A 266 -7.52 12.07 12.97
N LEU A 267 -6.32 11.54 12.76
CA LEU A 267 -5.35 12.05 11.79
C LEU A 267 -5.34 11.27 10.47
N HIS A 268 -6.34 10.42 10.25
CA HIS A 268 -6.48 9.62 9.04
C HIS A 268 -5.23 8.78 8.69
N MET A 269 -4.59 8.22 9.74
CA MET A 269 -3.49 7.26 9.63
C MET A 269 -4.02 5.82 9.58
N ASN A 270 -3.14 4.84 9.33
CA ASN A 270 -3.54 3.43 9.40
C ASN A 270 -3.78 2.99 10.85
N VAL A 271 -5.07 2.88 11.20
CA VAL A 271 -5.54 2.54 12.54
C VAL A 271 -5.04 1.19 13.01
N ASN A 272 -5.03 0.19 12.11
CA ASN A 272 -4.61 -1.17 12.43
C ASN A 272 -3.12 -1.25 12.74
N VAL A 273 -2.29 -0.52 11.99
CA VAL A 273 -0.84 -0.42 12.20
C VAL A 273 -0.54 0.27 13.53
N ALA A 274 -1.17 1.43 13.79
CA ALA A 274 -0.96 2.17 15.03
C ALA A 274 -1.40 1.39 16.26
N LYS A 275 -2.55 0.72 16.20
CA LYS A 275 -3.05 -0.15 17.28
C LYS A 275 -2.09 -1.30 17.57
N ASN A 276 -1.61 -1.96 16.51
CA ASN A 276 -0.63 -3.03 16.61
C ASN A 276 0.66 -2.56 17.26
N GLY A 277 1.22 -1.45 16.80
CA GLY A 277 2.39 -0.83 17.41
C GLY A 277 2.18 -0.56 18.90
N GLY A 278 1.02 -0.02 19.27
CA GLY A 278 0.65 0.23 20.65
C GLY A 278 0.67 -1.04 21.53
N TYR A 279 0.13 -2.15 21.03
CA TYR A 279 0.14 -3.42 21.77
C TYR A 279 1.55 -4.01 21.90
N TYR A 280 2.36 -3.97 20.84
CA TYR A 280 3.55 -4.80 20.77
C TYR A 280 4.88 -4.06 20.90
N HIS A 281 4.92 -2.73 20.94
CA HIS A 281 6.16 -1.93 20.96
C HIS A 281 7.15 -2.35 22.07
N LYS A 282 6.68 -2.70 23.27
CA LYS A 282 7.50 -3.17 24.38
C LYS A 282 7.46 -4.69 24.55
N ILE A 283 6.32 -5.32 24.27
CA ILE A 283 6.14 -6.77 24.39
C ILE A 283 7.11 -7.50 23.46
N ILE A 284 7.29 -7.02 22.23
CA ILE A 284 8.20 -7.65 21.28
C ILE A 284 9.65 -7.65 21.78
N VAL A 285 10.08 -6.59 22.48
CA VAL A 285 11.43 -6.51 23.06
C VAL A 285 11.59 -7.51 24.20
N SER A 286 10.55 -7.70 25.00
CA SER A 286 10.54 -8.72 26.07
C SER A 286 10.63 -10.13 25.48
N GLU A 287 9.88 -10.42 24.42
CA GLU A 287 9.94 -11.71 23.73
C GLU A 287 11.29 -11.94 23.06
N CYS A 288 11.90 -10.92 22.44
CA CYS A 288 13.26 -11.02 21.89
C CYS A 288 14.28 -11.46 22.94
N LYS A 289 14.21 -10.85 24.12
CA LYS A 289 15.12 -11.21 25.24
C LYS A 289 14.86 -12.62 25.78
N LYS A 290 13.59 -13.04 25.88
CA LYS A 290 13.22 -14.37 26.40
C LYS A 290 13.61 -15.50 25.46
N GLN A 291 13.50 -15.29 24.14
CA GLN A 291 13.70 -16.32 23.13
C GLN A 291 15.08 -16.25 22.45
N ASP A 292 15.89 -15.24 22.78
CA ASP A 292 17.18 -14.94 22.12
C ASP A 292 17.05 -14.87 20.58
N LYS A 293 16.00 -14.18 20.13
CA LYS A 293 15.67 -13.98 18.72
C LYS A 293 15.63 -12.50 18.37
N THR A 294 15.83 -12.22 17.09
CA THR A 294 15.66 -10.86 16.56
C THR A 294 14.18 -10.49 16.48
N LEU A 295 13.89 -9.17 16.50
CA LEU A 295 12.53 -8.64 16.34
C LEU A 295 11.89 -9.16 15.04
N GLU A 296 12.65 -9.19 13.96
CA GLU A 296 12.16 -9.63 12.66
C GLU A 296 11.78 -11.13 12.65
N GLU A 297 12.56 -11.98 13.30
CA GLU A 297 12.26 -13.42 13.43
C GLU A 297 10.96 -13.64 14.20
N ILE A 298 10.79 -12.99 15.36
CA ILE A 298 9.58 -13.12 16.18
C ILE A 298 8.36 -12.60 15.42
N CYS A 299 8.47 -11.45 14.76
CA CYS A 299 7.37 -10.90 13.97
C CYS A 299 6.98 -11.82 12.82
N LYS A 300 7.94 -12.44 12.12
CA LYS A 300 7.67 -13.39 11.04
C LYS A 300 7.02 -14.68 11.54
N GLU A 301 7.49 -15.24 12.66
CA GLU A 301 6.89 -16.41 13.27
C GLU A 301 5.42 -16.17 13.64
N ASN A 302 5.11 -14.99 14.14
CA ASN A 302 3.76 -14.56 14.52
C ASN A 302 2.95 -13.92 13.39
N LYS A 303 3.46 -13.92 12.14
CA LYS A 303 2.80 -13.46 10.93
C LYS A 303 2.38 -11.98 10.96
N PHE A 304 3.17 -11.13 11.60
CA PHE A 304 2.94 -9.70 11.58
C PHE A 304 3.01 -9.15 10.15
N PRO A 305 2.11 -8.23 9.77
CA PRO A 305 2.16 -7.56 8.48
C PRO A 305 3.43 -6.69 8.33
N PRO A 306 3.92 -6.47 7.09
CA PRO A 306 5.17 -5.74 6.85
C PRO A 306 5.22 -4.34 7.48
N LYS A 307 4.12 -3.56 7.39
CA LYS A 307 4.04 -2.22 7.99
C LYS A 307 4.12 -2.26 9.53
N ALA A 308 3.54 -3.29 10.16
CA ALA A 308 3.66 -3.47 11.60
C ALA A 308 5.11 -3.78 12.00
N ILE A 309 5.80 -4.61 11.23
CA ILE A 309 7.23 -4.91 11.44
C ILE A 309 8.07 -3.64 11.30
N GLN A 310 7.83 -2.85 10.26
CA GLN A 310 8.52 -1.58 10.04
C GLN A 310 8.31 -0.61 11.21
N LEU A 311 7.07 -0.44 11.67
CA LEU A 311 6.76 0.40 12.83
C LEU A 311 7.52 -0.06 14.08
N LEU A 312 7.49 -1.36 14.37
CA LEU A 312 8.15 -1.92 15.54
C LEU A 312 9.68 -1.80 15.45
N GLN A 313 10.26 -1.87 14.25
CA GLN A 313 11.68 -1.61 14.01
C GLN A 313 12.03 -0.13 14.25
N GLU A 314 11.28 0.81 13.63
CA GLU A 314 11.48 2.25 13.83
C GLU A 314 11.35 2.65 15.32
N PHE A 315 10.40 2.05 16.04
CA PHE A 315 10.20 2.34 17.46
C PHE A 315 11.36 1.84 18.33
N ASN A 316 11.90 0.65 18.05
CA ASN A 316 12.83 -0.04 18.94
C ASN A 316 14.31 0.17 18.58
N TYR A 317 14.64 0.45 17.33
CA TYR A 317 16.02 0.71 16.92
C TYR A 317 16.35 2.20 17.00
N LYS A 318 16.94 2.62 18.13
CA LYS A 318 17.34 4.01 18.41
C LYS A 318 18.28 4.64 17.36
N ALA A 319 18.92 3.84 16.53
CA ALA A 319 19.81 4.30 15.46
C ALA A 319 19.05 4.72 14.18
N GLN A 320 17.76 4.46 14.10
CA GLN A 320 16.94 4.83 12.95
C GLN A 320 16.03 6.00 13.31
N PRO A 321 15.91 7.02 12.44
CA PRO A 321 14.95 8.10 12.66
C PRO A 321 13.52 7.55 12.52
N ILE A 322 12.60 8.12 13.30
CA ILE A 322 11.17 7.84 13.17
C ILE A 322 10.66 8.54 11.91
N LYS A 323 10.16 7.78 10.96
CA LYS A 323 9.61 8.31 9.68
C LYS A 323 8.10 8.17 9.60
N MET A 324 7.56 7.00 9.95
CA MET A 324 6.13 6.74 9.83
C MET A 324 5.33 7.58 10.81
N LYS A 325 4.22 8.15 10.36
CA LYS A 325 3.27 8.89 11.22
C LYS A 325 2.69 8.00 12.32
N GLU A 326 2.39 6.74 12.01
CA GLU A 326 1.89 5.76 12.97
C GLU A 326 2.91 5.47 14.06
N THR A 327 4.22 5.43 13.73
CA THR A 327 5.28 5.28 14.73
C THR A 327 5.33 6.46 15.67
N VAL A 328 5.15 7.69 15.15
CA VAL A 328 5.06 8.91 15.99
C VAL A 328 3.85 8.83 16.93
N ALA A 329 2.68 8.41 16.41
CA ALA A 329 1.46 8.27 17.22
C ALA A 329 1.68 7.29 18.38
N VAL A 330 2.29 6.13 18.11
CA VAL A 330 2.62 5.13 19.15
C VAL A 330 3.66 5.67 20.13
N TYR A 331 4.71 6.33 19.63
CA TYR A 331 5.77 6.88 20.46
C TYR A 331 5.26 7.93 21.45
N LEU A 332 4.46 8.88 20.96
CA LEU A 332 3.89 9.92 21.81
C LEU A 332 2.84 9.34 22.79
N ALA A 333 2.04 8.36 22.33
CA ALA A 333 1.12 7.64 23.21
C ALA A 333 1.85 6.93 24.35
N ASP A 334 2.92 6.18 24.07
CA ASP A 334 3.72 5.53 25.10
C ASP A 334 4.36 6.52 26.08
N CYS A 335 4.90 7.64 25.56
CA CYS A 335 5.47 8.67 26.42
C CYS A 335 4.44 9.24 27.39
N VAL A 336 3.23 9.53 26.91
CA VAL A 336 2.13 10.04 27.73
C VAL A 336 1.68 8.97 28.74
N VAL A 337 1.39 7.76 28.27
CA VAL A 337 0.98 6.62 29.12
C VAL A 337 2.00 6.35 30.22
N SER A 338 3.27 6.21 29.87
CA SER A 338 4.34 5.93 30.84
C SER A 338 4.51 7.06 31.87
N THR A 339 4.36 8.34 31.44
CA THR A 339 4.43 9.48 32.37
C THR A 339 3.28 9.50 33.34
N ILE A 340 2.05 9.28 32.84
CA ILE A 340 0.86 9.29 33.69
C ILE A 340 0.87 8.10 34.67
N THR A 341 1.23 6.90 34.20
CA THR A 341 1.38 5.72 35.08
C THR A 341 2.38 5.98 36.20
N TYR A 342 3.54 6.57 35.86
CA TYR A 342 4.53 6.94 36.86
C TYR A 342 3.98 7.95 37.88
N LEU A 343 3.22 8.96 37.48
CA LEU A 343 2.61 9.92 38.38
C LEU A 343 1.55 9.28 39.29
N LEU A 344 0.75 8.35 38.77
CA LEU A 344 -0.23 7.59 39.55
C LEU A 344 0.45 6.72 40.60
N ASP A 345 1.49 5.96 40.21
CA ASP A 345 2.24 5.10 41.14
C ASP A 345 2.90 5.93 42.26
N LYS A 346 3.43 7.11 41.90
CA LYS A 346 4.02 8.04 42.89
C LYS A 346 2.97 8.59 43.85
N ASN A 347 1.77 8.92 43.36
CA ASN A 347 0.67 9.40 44.22
C ASN A 347 0.17 8.35 45.22
N HIS A 348 0.24 7.06 44.86
CA HIS A 348 -0.13 5.96 45.75
C HIS A 348 0.92 5.69 46.85
N THR A 349 2.17 6.10 46.62
CA THR A 349 3.31 5.83 47.54
C THR A 349 3.66 7.02 48.40
N THR A 350 3.08 8.20 48.21
CA THR A 350 3.36 9.41 49.01
C THR A 350 2.20 9.70 49.96
N ASP A 351 2.49 9.99 51.22
CA ASP A 351 1.51 10.34 52.29
C ASP A 351 0.74 11.67 52.01
N GLU A 352 1.18 12.46 51.04
CA GLU A 352 0.47 13.65 50.55
C GLU A 352 0.00 13.41 49.12
N PRO A 353 -1.29 13.10 48.89
CA PRO A 353 -1.83 12.93 47.54
C PRO A 353 -1.75 14.28 46.80
N MET A 354 -1.15 14.31 45.60
CA MET A 354 -1.20 15.47 44.72
C MET A 354 -2.66 15.74 44.35
N GLU A 355 -3.27 16.74 44.95
CA GLU A 355 -4.62 17.20 44.59
C GLU A 355 -4.63 17.69 43.15
N ASN A 356 -5.55 17.14 42.35
CA ASN A 356 -5.92 17.61 41.00
C ASN A 356 -4.79 17.73 39.96
N VAL A 357 -4.12 16.63 39.64
CA VAL A 357 -3.25 16.59 38.44
C VAL A 357 -4.10 16.68 37.17
N ASP A 358 -3.95 17.75 36.41
CA ASP A 358 -4.56 17.91 35.10
C ASP A 358 -3.77 17.07 34.07
N TYR A 359 -4.21 15.83 33.84
CA TYR A 359 -3.55 14.89 32.93
C TYR A 359 -3.48 15.38 31.48
N GLY A 360 -4.44 16.21 31.04
CA GLY A 360 -4.42 16.84 29.73
C GLY A 360 -3.23 17.78 29.59
N LYS A 361 -2.97 18.63 30.62
CA LYS A 361 -1.77 19.49 30.60
C LYS A 361 -0.47 18.70 30.65
N VAL A 362 -0.44 17.60 31.41
CA VAL A 362 0.73 16.69 31.43
C VAL A 362 0.98 16.12 30.05
N ALA A 363 -0.05 15.62 29.38
CA ALA A 363 0.08 15.06 28.03
C ALA A 363 0.64 16.07 27.03
N VAL A 364 0.10 17.30 27.01
CA VAL A 364 0.61 18.39 26.14
C VAL A 364 2.06 18.73 26.46
N ALA A 365 2.42 18.83 27.74
CA ALA A 365 3.80 19.11 28.14
C ALA A 365 4.77 18.02 27.69
N VAL A 366 4.37 16.74 27.78
CA VAL A 366 5.16 15.59 27.29
C VAL A 366 5.35 15.66 25.78
N ILE A 367 4.28 15.92 25.02
CA ILE A 367 4.33 16.02 23.56
C ILE A 367 5.29 17.13 23.15
N ARG A 368 5.12 18.35 23.67
CA ARG A 368 5.98 19.50 23.35
C ARG A 368 7.43 19.25 23.69
N ARG A 369 7.72 18.67 24.86
CA ARG A 369 9.09 18.32 25.24
C ARG A 369 9.74 17.34 24.23
N LYS A 370 8.99 16.38 23.65
CA LYS A 370 9.53 15.44 22.66
C LYS A 370 9.81 16.12 21.33
N ILE A 371 9.01 17.11 20.96
CA ILE A 371 9.25 17.95 19.78
C ILE A 371 10.50 18.80 19.98
N ASP A 372 10.63 19.48 21.12
CA ASP A 372 11.77 20.33 21.45
C ASP A 372 13.11 19.54 21.45
N LEU A 373 13.07 18.26 21.80
CA LEU A 373 14.21 17.35 21.74
C LEU A 373 14.57 16.91 20.30
N GLY A 374 13.81 17.34 19.30
CA GLY A 374 14.09 17.04 17.89
C GLY A 374 13.88 15.58 17.46
N ILE A 375 13.23 14.75 18.30
CA ILE A 375 13.06 13.31 18.03
C ILE A 375 12.18 13.06 16.79
N LEU A 376 11.32 14.03 16.45
CA LEU A 376 10.33 13.94 15.38
C LEU A 376 10.76 14.65 14.09
N ASN A 377 11.98 15.20 14.02
CA ASN A 377 12.43 16.05 12.90
C ASN A 377 12.45 15.34 11.55
N ASP A 378 12.68 14.02 11.54
CA ASP A 378 12.75 13.22 10.32
C ASP A 378 11.39 12.55 9.98
N SER A 379 10.34 12.83 10.77
CA SER A 379 9.04 12.22 10.58
C SER A 379 8.17 12.98 9.58
N ASP A 380 7.25 12.27 8.92
CA ASP A 380 6.26 12.85 8.00
C ASP A 380 5.09 13.56 8.73
N ILE A 381 5.24 13.87 10.05
CA ILE A 381 4.17 14.49 10.83
C ILE A 381 4.17 16.00 10.66
N SER A 382 2.98 16.58 10.51
CA SER A 382 2.82 18.03 10.38
C SER A 382 2.52 18.70 11.72
N LEU A 383 2.75 20.01 11.81
CA LEU A 383 2.34 20.81 12.98
C LEU A 383 0.81 20.77 13.21
N ALA A 384 0.03 20.62 12.14
CA ALA A 384 -1.43 20.46 12.25
C ALA A 384 -1.79 19.12 12.89
N ASP A 385 -1.07 18.04 12.56
CA ASP A 385 -1.25 16.72 13.17
C ASP A 385 -0.94 16.78 14.68
N ILE A 386 0.14 17.47 15.05
CA ILE A 386 0.53 17.68 16.46
C ILE A 386 -0.56 18.43 17.21
N GLY A 387 -1.07 19.52 16.64
CA GLY A 387 -2.18 20.28 17.23
C GLY A 387 -3.46 19.44 17.38
N GLY A 388 -3.72 18.52 16.45
CA GLY A 388 -4.78 17.53 16.55
C GLY A 388 -4.58 16.56 17.72
N MET A 389 -3.36 16.04 17.89
CA MET A 389 -3.01 15.17 19.01
C MET A 389 -3.15 15.89 20.36
N GLU A 390 -2.64 17.12 20.49
CA GLU A 390 -2.79 17.92 21.72
C GLU A 390 -4.27 18.08 22.10
N LYS A 391 -5.15 18.42 21.14
CA LYS A 391 -6.59 18.53 21.39
C LYS A 391 -7.22 17.21 21.80
N LEU A 392 -6.82 16.10 21.17
CA LEU A 392 -7.33 14.78 21.53
C LEU A 392 -6.99 14.44 22.98
N TYR A 393 -5.74 14.60 23.38
CA TYR A 393 -5.27 14.25 24.70
C TYR A 393 -5.80 15.19 25.82
N THR A 394 -6.24 16.40 25.48
CA THR A 394 -6.85 17.33 26.43
C THR A 394 -8.37 17.22 26.50
N GLY A 395 -9.03 16.82 25.42
CA GLY A 395 -10.49 16.87 25.28
C GLY A 395 -11.23 15.59 25.61
N GLU A 396 -10.57 14.42 25.54
CA GLU A 396 -11.19 13.15 25.86
C GLU A 396 -10.96 12.74 27.32
N LYS A 397 -11.98 12.14 27.93
CA LYS A 397 -11.80 11.35 29.15
C LYS A 397 -10.94 10.16 28.79
N LEU A 398 -9.71 10.22 29.24
CA LEU A 398 -8.74 9.20 28.94
C LEU A 398 -9.11 7.92 29.70
N TYR A 399 -8.77 6.77 29.14
CA TYR A 399 -8.99 5.44 29.71
C TYR A 399 -8.52 5.31 31.18
N TYR A 400 -7.72 6.23 31.67
CA TYR A 400 -7.27 6.36 33.06
C TYR A 400 -8.40 6.63 34.06
N ASP A 401 -9.52 7.21 33.62
CA ASP A 401 -10.67 7.42 34.52
C ASP A 401 -11.30 6.09 34.95
N PHE A 402 -11.08 4.99 34.20
CA PHE A 402 -11.50 3.64 34.60
C PHE A 402 -10.57 3.00 35.64
N LEU A 403 -9.32 3.44 35.72
CA LEU A 403 -8.36 2.96 36.75
C LEU A 403 -8.49 3.71 38.09
N ARG A 404 -9.29 4.79 38.13
CA ARG A 404 -9.58 5.56 39.36
C ARG A 404 -10.77 5.02 40.13
N GLY A 405 -11.54 4.09 39.57
CA GLY A 405 -12.75 3.54 40.16
C GLY A 405 -12.57 2.15 40.82
N GLU A 406 -11.36 1.61 40.83
CA GLU A 406 -10.96 0.44 41.59
C GLU A 406 -9.95 0.84 42.69
#